data_e0c789b26af9b8527317af2854bbf996
#
_entry.id   e0c789b26af9b8527317af2854bbf996
#
_cell.length_a   1.000
_cell.length_b   1.000
_cell.length_c   1.000
_cell.angle_alpha   90.00
_cell.angle_beta   90.00
_cell.angle_gamma   90.00
#
_symmetry.space_group_name_H-M   'P 1'
#
loop_
_entity.id
_entity.type
_entity.pdbx_description
1 polymer ?
#
loop_
_entity_poly.entity_id
_entity_poly.type
_entity_poly.pdbx_seq_one_letter_code
_entity_poly.pdbx_strand_id
1 'polypeptide(L)'
;MITAFRISDALRCMLVDAPGGANLAAPTESVVRCRPLRNSTFWRQTLARGSNRVTVGDWARMDLASLASARMRSGARAWEVDRLHIKEPSSGQALDLLEQIVYSAGTRGAERVFLRVPCDSPIVDVARRTGFFPYYEEIHLTGREWLPEADGISGDGTDSFTVEEPSAPDRHGLFQLYCAATPQRVREGTGVTIDQWRDSQEPARSGRKETVIKLNGKIVGWRMREPFGKTAAGQIVGHPDHPEASPYLVRDSCQTQNWLVPSYQANIVDLLDRQGLHETARYTMLIKTVAVPVRSREFSYVEA
;
A
#
# COMPACT_ATOMS: atom_id res chain seq x y z
N MET A 1 0.23 24.00 -16.61
CA MET A 1 -0.71 23.04 -17.26
C MET A 1 -0.22 21.63 -16.98
N ILE A 2 -1.04 20.84 -16.31
CA ILE A 2 -0.68 19.47 -15.94
C ILE A 2 -0.78 18.56 -17.17
N THR A 3 0.29 17.85 -17.47
CA THR A 3 0.38 16.94 -18.61
C THR A 3 0.98 15.59 -18.21
N ALA A 4 0.65 14.55 -18.99
CA ALA A 4 1.31 13.27 -18.85
C ALA A 4 2.79 13.39 -19.23
N PHE A 5 3.66 12.79 -18.44
CA PHE A 5 5.11 12.81 -18.66
C PHE A 5 5.48 12.12 -19.96
N ARG A 6 6.23 12.82 -20.82
CA ARG A 6 6.79 12.34 -22.08
C ARG A 6 8.29 12.14 -21.96
N ILE A 7 8.90 11.51 -22.95
CA ILE A 7 10.37 11.32 -23.01
C ILE A 7 11.09 12.68 -22.98
N SER A 8 10.53 13.70 -23.64
CA SER A 8 11.04 15.07 -23.60
C SER A 8 11.08 15.68 -22.19
N ASP A 9 10.10 15.33 -21.35
CA ASP A 9 10.04 15.83 -19.98
C ASP A 9 11.10 15.18 -19.09
N ALA A 10 11.42 13.91 -19.35
CA ALA A 10 12.54 13.25 -18.69
C ALA A 10 13.89 13.92 -19.03
N LEU A 11 14.08 14.33 -20.28
CA LEU A 11 15.26 15.10 -20.69
C LEU A 11 15.32 16.45 -19.97
N ARG A 12 14.20 17.15 -19.85
CA ARG A 12 14.13 18.40 -19.06
C ARG A 12 14.49 18.18 -17.59
N CYS A 13 14.04 17.07 -16.97
CA CYS A 13 14.39 16.74 -15.59
C CYS A 13 15.89 16.46 -15.36
N MET A 14 16.72 16.37 -16.43
CA MET A 14 18.19 16.36 -16.25
C MET A 14 18.75 17.74 -15.97
N LEU A 15 18.08 18.76 -16.46
CA LEU A 15 18.52 20.16 -16.42
C LEU A 15 17.87 20.93 -15.27
N VAL A 16 16.85 20.35 -14.62
CA VAL A 16 16.03 20.97 -13.60
C VAL A 16 16.02 20.08 -12.35
N ASP A 17 16.07 20.70 -11.21
CA ASP A 17 15.93 19.97 -9.95
C ASP A 17 14.54 19.37 -9.81
N ALA A 18 14.46 18.16 -9.26
CA ALA A 18 13.19 17.55 -8.90
C ALA A 18 12.43 18.48 -7.93
N PRO A 19 11.08 18.49 -7.97
CA PRO A 19 10.32 19.28 -7.01
C PRO A 19 10.80 18.97 -5.61
N GLY A 20 11.29 19.98 -4.91
CA GLY A 20 11.71 19.87 -3.53
C GLY A 20 10.54 19.50 -2.63
N GLY A 21 10.84 19.05 -1.41
CA GLY A 21 9.83 18.72 -0.40
C GLY A 21 9.63 17.22 -0.20
N ALA A 22 8.87 16.89 0.85
CA ALA A 22 8.53 15.53 1.19
C ALA A 22 7.53 14.96 0.18
N ASN A 23 7.54 13.64 0.01
CA ASN A 23 6.47 12.96 -0.69
C ASN A 23 5.20 13.01 0.17
N LEU A 24 4.17 13.68 -0.32
CA LEU A 24 2.88 13.80 0.38
C LEU A 24 2.06 12.50 0.29
N ALA A 25 2.33 11.65 -0.71
CA ALA A 25 1.87 10.27 -0.70
C ALA A 25 2.87 9.42 0.09
N ALA A 26 2.37 8.54 0.93
CA ALA A 26 3.14 7.73 1.85
C ALA A 26 3.09 6.22 1.51
N PRO A 27 3.54 5.76 0.31
CA PRO A 27 3.63 4.33 0.05
C PRO A 27 4.59 3.68 1.06
N THR A 28 4.45 2.39 1.32
CA THR A 28 5.26 1.65 2.31
C THR A 28 6.76 1.96 2.21
N GLU A 29 7.27 2.11 0.98
CA GLU A 29 8.66 2.50 0.74
C GLU A 29 9.04 3.87 1.31
N SER A 30 8.13 4.85 1.20
CA SER A 30 8.36 6.21 1.72
C SER A 30 8.23 6.28 3.23
N VAL A 31 7.33 5.47 3.81
CA VAL A 31 7.15 5.36 5.26
C VAL A 31 8.41 4.78 5.92
N VAL A 32 8.94 3.69 5.36
CA VAL A 32 10.09 2.98 5.92
C VAL A 32 11.42 3.66 5.58
N ARG A 33 11.47 4.37 4.45
CA ARG A 33 12.65 5.06 3.95
C ARG A 33 12.27 6.42 3.40
N CYS A 34 12.51 7.43 4.19
CA CYS A 34 12.44 8.81 3.70
C CYS A 34 13.57 9.05 2.67
N ARG A 35 13.30 8.83 1.39
CA ARG A 35 14.25 9.11 0.31
C ARG A 35 13.79 10.31 -0.50
N PRO A 36 14.65 11.30 -0.69
CA PRO A 36 14.34 12.41 -1.59
C PRO A 36 14.17 11.90 -3.02
N LEU A 37 13.32 12.57 -3.76
CA LEU A 37 13.13 12.31 -5.17
C LEU A 37 14.44 12.62 -5.92
N ARG A 38 14.95 11.65 -6.68
CA ARG A 38 16.19 11.82 -7.47
C ARG A 38 15.85 11.90 -8.96
N ASN A 39 16.56 12.75 -9.68
CA ASN A 39 16.39 12.90 -11.14
C ASN A 39 16.53 11.57 -11.88
N SER A 40 17.45 10.68 -11.44
CA SER A 40 17.60 9.34 -12.00
C SER A 40 16.35 8.47 -11.96
N THR A 41 15.39 8.82 -11.09
CA THR A 41 14.13 8.08 -10.95
C THR A 41 13.22 8.35 -12.16
N PHE A 42 13.26 9.55 -12.74
CA PHE A 42 12.47 9.91 -13.92
C PHE A 42 12.91 9.17 -15.17
N TRP A 43 14.22 8.97 -15.33
CA TRP A 43 14.78 8.21 -16.43
C TRP A 43 14.33 6.75 -16.44
N ARG A 44 14.40 6.11 -15.29
CA ARG A 44 13.95 4.72 -15.18
C ARG A 44 12.46 4.57 -15.50
N GLN A 45 11.66 5.58 -15.19
CA GLN A 45 10.22 5.54 -15.44
C GLN A 45 9.85 5.75 -16.91
N THR A 46 10.54 6.67 -17.58
CA THR A 46 10.26 6.98 -19.00
C THR A 46 10.84 5.94 -19.95
N LEU A 47 11.94 5.31 -19.59
CA LEU A 47 12.56 4.24 -20.37
C LEU A 47 11.88 2.88 -20.13
N ALA A 48 11.31 2.66 -18.97
CA ALA A 48 10.45 1.51 -18.71
C ALA A 48 9.11 1.69 -19.44
N ARG A 49 9.10 1.44 -20.74
CA ARG A 49 7.90 1.45 -21.61
C ARG A 49 6.80 0.47 -21.19
N GLY A 50 6.96 -0.21 -20.06
CA GLY A 50 5.96 -1.06 -19.44
C GLY A 50 4.86 -0.23 -18.80
N SER A 51 3.63 -0.60 -19.04
CA SER A 51 2.37 0.04 -18.69
C SER A 51 2.07 0.19 -17.19
N ASN A 52 3.01 -0.16 -16.30
CA ASN A 52 2.74 -0.33 -14.86
C ASN A 52 2.81 0.96 -14.05
N ARG A 53 3.05 2.11 -14.70
CA ARG A 53 3.17 3.41 -14.04
C ARG A 53 2.71 4.55 -14.96
N VAL A 54 2.06 5.53 -14.36
CA VAL A 54 1.77 6.83 -14.98
C VAL A 54 2.40 7.93 -14.14
N THR A 55 2.80 9.01 -14.78
CA THR A 55 3.32 10.20 -14.12
C THR A 55 2.74 11.41 -14.81
N VAL A 56 2.32 12.39 -14.03
CA VAL A 56 1.84 13.68 -14.50
C VAL A 56 2.62 14.77 -13.79
N GLY A 57 2.84 15.89 -14.46
CA GLY A 57 3.58 17.01 -13.90
C GLY A 57 3.05 18.34 -14.37
N ASP A 58 3.20 19.35 -13.53
CA ASP A 58 2.92 20.73 -13.86
C ASP A 58 4.24 21.50 -14.06
N TRP A 59 4.41 22.01 -15.26
CA TRP A 59 5.60 22.75 -15.67
C TRP A 59 5.32 24.26 -15.61
N ALA A 60 6.01 24.95 -14.72
CA ALA A 60 6.04 26.41 -14.67
C ALA A 60 7.28 26.89 -15.44
N ARG A 61 7.11 27.26 -16.71
CA ARG A 61 8.20 27.62 -17.64
C ARG A 61 9.19 26.44 -17.81
N MET A 62 10.38 26.53 -17.18
CA MET A 62 11.42 25.50 -17.22
C MET A 62 11.45 24.63 -15.95
N ASP A 63 10.75 25.02 -14.90
CA ASP A 63 10.74 24.33 -13.61
C ASP A 63 9.58 23.34 -13.49
N LEU A 64 9.83 22.19 -12.87
CA LEU A 64 8.80 21.25 -12.49
C LEU A 64 8.20 21.69 -11.13
N ALA A 65 7.06 22.37 -11.18
CA ALA A 65 6.40 22.92 -9.99
C ALA A 65 5.78 21.84 -9.12
N SER A 66 5.23 20.79 -9.74
CA SER A 66 4.62 19.68 -9.05
C SER A 66 4.57 18.42 -9.88
N LEU A 67 4.43 17.28 -9.21
CA LEU A 67 4.44 15.95 -9.82
C LEU A 67 3.56 14.98 -9.04
N ALA A 68 2.75 14.20 -9.75
CA ALA A 68 2.12 13.01 -9.21
C ALA A 68 2.46 11.77 -10.03
N SER A 69 2.58 10.64 -9.38
CA SER A 69 2.80 9.35 -10.04
C SER A 69 1.94 8.28 -9.39
N ALA A 70 1.38 7.41 -10.22
CA ALA A 70 0.67 6.22 -9.77
C ALA A 70 1.26 4.97 -10.43
N ARG A 71 1.27 3.87 -9.66
CA ARG A 71 1.76 2.57 -10.11
C ARG A 71 0.68 1.50 -9.93
N MET A 72 0.73 0.49 -10.77
CA MET A 72 -0.06 -0.72 -10.55
C MET A 72 0.33 -1.40 -9.24
N ARG A 73 -0.67 -1.93 -8.54
CA ARG A 73 -0.50 -2.91 -7.47
C ARG A 73 -0.29 -4.31 -8.05
N SER A 74 -0.66 -5.37 -7.35
CA SER A 74 -0.48 -6.74 -7.84
C SER A 74 -1.32 -7.07 -9.07
N GLY A 75 -2.40 -6.32 -9.32
CA GLY A 75 -3.24 -6.46 -10.51
C GLY A 75 -3.45 -5.16 -11.26
N ALA A 76 -3.75 -5.28 -12.56
CA ALA A 76 -3.91 -4.13 -13.47
C ALA A 76 -5.08 -3.20 -13.10
N ARG A 77 -6.07 -3.72 -12.37
CA ARG A 77 -7.27 -2.97 -11.96
C ARG A 77 -7.08 -2.13 -10.70
N ALA A 78 -6.00 -2.35 -9.95
CA ALA A 78 -5.68 -1.65 -8.72
C ALA A 78 -4.40 -0.83 -8.87
N TRP A 79 -4.48 0.47 -8.65
CA TRP A 79 -3.37 1.39 -8.76
C TRP A 79 -3.16 2.14 -7.45
N GLU A 80 -1.97 2.65 -7.22
CA GLU A 80 -1.59 3.39 -6.02
C GLU A 80 -0.86 4.67 -6.43
N VAL A 81 -1.32 5.80 -5.89
CA VAL A 81 -0.54 7.04 -5.96
C VAL A 81 0.66 6.88 -5.03
N ASP A 82 1.83 6.70 -5.60
CA ASP A 82 3.07 6.45 -4.85
C ASP A 82 3.96 7.67 -4.72
N ARG A 83 3.66 8.74 -5.47
CA ARG A 83 4.35 10.04 -5.38
C ARG A 83 3.38 11.17 -5.57
N LEU A 84 3.51 12.15 -4.70
CA LEU A 84 2.83 13.43 -4.77
C LEU A 84 3.79 14.49 -4.22
N HIS A 85 4.42 15.24 -5.11
CA HIS A 85 5.35 16.32 -4.76
C HIS A 85 4.81 17.63 -5.27
N ILE A 86 4.72 18.62 -4.40
CA ILE A 86 4.21 19.96 -4.68
C ILE A 86 5.17 20.94 -4.05
N LYS A 87 5.71 21.87 -4.85
CA LYS A 87 6.70 22.86 -4.40
C LYS A 87 6.05 23.88 -3.47
N GLU A 88 4.88 24.34 -3.84
CA GLU A 88 4.06 25.25 -3.03
C GLU A 88 2.67 24.63 -2.88
N PRO A 89 2.32 24.07 -1.72
CA PRO A 89 1.05 23.36 -1.55
C PRO A 89 -0.12 24.35 -1.58
N SER A 90 -0.60 24.69 -2.77
CA SER A 90 -1.91 25.28 -2.95
C SER A 90 -2.95 24.17 -3.08
N SER A 91 -4.12 24.35 -2.48
CA SER A 91 -5.19 23.35 -2.53
C SER A 91 -5.66 23.07 -3.96
N GLY A 92 -5.61 24.05 -4.86
CA GLY A 92 -5.98 23.89 -6.27
C GLY A 92 -5.01 23.00 -7.04
N GLN A 93 -3.70 23.22 -6.91
CA GLN A 93 -2.69 22.43 -7.62
C GLN A 93 -2.70 20.95 -7.22
N ALA A 94 -2.89 20.66 -5.91
CA ALA A 94 -2.99 19.30 -5.41
C ALA A 94 -4.24 18.59 -5.95
N LEU A 95 -5.36 19.31 -6.03
CA LEU A 95 -6.62 18.81 -6.59
C LEU A 95 -6.45 18.42 -8.05
N ASP A 96 -5.94 19.35 -8.86
CA ASP A 96 -5.73 19.13 -10.31
C ASP A 96 -4.80 17.94 -10.56
N LEU A 97 -3.71 17.80 -9.77
CA LEU A 97 -2.79 16.66 -9.87
C LEU A 97 -3.47 15.33 -9.55
N LEU A 98 -4.26 15.29 -8.47
CA LEU A 98 -4.97 14.06 -8.08
C LEU A 98 -6.04 13.69 -9.11
N GLU A 99 -6.75 14.64 -9.67
CA GLU A 99 -7.72 14.38 -10.75
C GLU A 99 -7.02 13.83 -11.98
N GLN A 100 -5.94 14.49 -12.42
CA GLN A 100 -5.23 14.10 -13.63
C GLN A 100 -4.52 12.74 -13.49
N ILE A 101 -3.96 12.42 -12.32
CA ILE A 101 -3.33 11.11 -12.11
C ILE A 101 -4.37 9.99 -12.06
N VAL A 102 -5.53 10.21 -11.45
CA VAL A 102 -6.66 9.27 -11.45
C VAL A 102 -7.18 9.04 -12.87
N TYR A 103 -7.39 10.12 -13.63
CA TYR A 103 -7.79 10.02 -15.04
C TYR A 103 -6.77 9.20 -15.84
N SER A 104 -5.47 9.50 -15.67
CA SER A 104 -4.39 8.81 -16.39
C SER A 104 -4.26 7.33 -15.99
N ALA A 105 -4.56 6.96 -14.75
CA ALA A 105 -4.62 5.57 -14.31
C ALA A 105 -5.87 4.87 -14.88
N GLY A 106 -7.02 5.55 -14.88
CA GLY A 106 -8.27 5.04 -15.45
C GLY A 106 -8.18 4.70 -16.92
N THR A 107 -7.51 5.55 -17.74
CA THR A 107 -7.26 5.27 -19.18
C THR A 107 -6.41 4.01 -19.39
N ARG A 108 -5.73 3.52 -18.36
CA ARG A 108 -4.94 2.27 -18.36
C ARG A 108 -5.65 1.10 -17.70
N GLY A 109 -6.94 1.24 -17.38
CA GLY A 109 -7.76 0.18 -16.83
C GLY A 109 -7.79 0.12 -15.31
N ALA A 110 -7.36 1.17 -14.61
CA ALA A 110 -7.56 1.26 -13.17
C ALA A 110 -9.04 1.34 -12.84
N GLU A 111 -9.54 0.40 -12.04
CA GLU A 111 -10.88 0.42 -11.44
C GLU A 111 -10.84 1.04 -10.04
N ARG A 112 -9.69 0.96 -9.36
CA ARG A 112 -9.44 1.49 -8.03
C ARG A 112 -8.09 2.19 -7.97
N VAL A 113 -8.08 3.36 -7.36
CA VAL A 113 -6.87 4.11 -7.10
C VAL A 113 -6.75 4.32 -5.59
N PHE A 114 -5.67 3.84 -5.01
CA PHE A 114 -5.35 3.93 -3.60
C PHE A 114 -4.42 5.12 -3.34
N LEU A 115 -4.58 5.74 -2.18
CA LEU A 115 -3.71 6.80 -1.70
C LEU A 115 -3.55 6.67 -0.19
N ARG A 116 -2.32 6.67 0.30
CA ARG A 116 -1.98 6.73 1.73
C ARG A 116 -1.38 8.11 2.02
N VAL A 117 -1.88 8.79 3.02
CA VAL A 117 -1.37 10.10 3.46
C VAL A 117 -1.34 10.17 4.99
N PRO A 118 -0.45 10.96 5.62
CA PRO A 118 -0.52 11.22 7.05
C PRO A 118 -1.90 11.75 7.46
N CYS A 119 -2.41 11.34 8.62
CA CYS A 119 -3.76 11.72 9.07
C CYS A 119 -3.93 13.24 9.26
N ASP A 120 -2.86 13.94 9.62
CA ASP A 120 -2.80 15.39 9.80
C ASP A 120 -2.52 16.17 8.51
N SER A 121 -2.35 15.47 7.39
CA SER A 121 -2.04 16.10 6.10
C SER A 121 -3.24 16.82 5.51
N PRO A 122 -3.09 18.08 5.04
CA PRO A 122 -4.15 18.79 4.32
C PRO A 122 -4.56 18.09 3.01
N ILE A 123 -3.75 17.15 2.53
CA ILE A 123 -4.07 16.35 1.33
C ILE A 123 -5.28 15.44 1.57
N VAL A 124 -5.61 15.07 2.81
CA VAL A 124 -6.83 14.30 3.13
C VAL A 124 -8.07 15.00 2.60
N ASP A 125 -8.23 16.30 2.90
CA ASP A 125 -9.39 17.06 2.46
C ASP A 125 -9.38 17.34 0.95
N VAL A 126 -8.21 17.57 0.36
CA VAL A 126 -8.07 17.72 -1.09
C VAL A 126 -8.46 16.42 -1.78
N ALA A 127 -7.97 15.27 -1.30
CA ALA A 127 -8.31 13.96 -1.86
C ALA A 127 -9.83 13.68 -1.76
N ARG A 128 -10.47 14.01 -0.63
CA ARG A 128 -11.95 13.89 -0.49
C ARG A 128 -12.68 14.72 -1.55
N ARG A 129 -12.25 15.93 -1.81
CA ARG A 129 -12.84 16.80 -2.85
C ARG A 129 -12.66 16.24 -4.26
N THR A 130 -11.62 15.45 -4.51
CA THR A 130 -11.42 14.72 -5.78
C THR A 130 -12.14 13.37 -5.81
N GLY A 131 -12.96 13.04 -4.82
CA GLY A 131 -13.77 11.83 -4.78
C GLY A 131 -13.06 10.60 -4.20
N PHE A 132 -11.93 10.79 -3.52
CA PHE A 132 -11.41 9.74 -2.65
C PHE A 132 -12.23 9.71 -1.36
N PHE A 133 -12.40 8.52 -0.80
CA PHE A 133 -12.99 8.37 0.53
C PHE A 133 -12.07 7.57 1.45
N PRO A 134 -11.99 7.94 2.75
CA PRO A 134 -11.22 7.21 3.73
C PRO A 134 -11.95 5.92 4.08
N TYR A 135 -11.22 4.78 4.09
CA TYR A 135 -11.83 3.50 4.38
C TYR A 135 -11.25 2.82 5.63
N TYR A 136 -10.00 3.10 6.03
CA TYR A 136 -9.44 2.81 7.35
C TYR A 136 -8.21 3.67 7.61
N GLU A 137 -7.68 3.58 8.84
CA GLU A 137 -6.40 4.16 9.23
C GLU A 137 -5.37 3.05 9.45
N GLU A 138 -4.12 3.33 9.12
CA GLU A 138 -3.00 2.44 9.35
C GLU A 138 -2.02 3.09 10.32
N ILE A 139 -1.60 2.31 11.32
CA ILE A 139 -0.69 2.74 12.39
C ILE A 139 0.71 2.26 12.04
N HIS A 140 1.67 3.17 12.04
CA HIS A 140 3.09 2.87 11.90
C HIS A 140 3.72 2.77 13.29
N LEU A 141 4.13 1.57 13.63
CA LEU A 141 4.84 1.28 14.88
C LEU A 141 6.32 1.07 14.56
N THR A 142 7.17 1.70 15.35
CA THR A 142 8.62 1.51 15.25
C THR A 142 9.22 1.25 16.62
N GLY A 143 10.33 0.50 16.65
CA GLY A 143 11.08 0.22 17.85
C GLY A 143 12.54 -0.06 17.53
N ARG A 144 13.37 -0.10 18.55
CA ARG A 144 14.74 -0.63 18.43
C ARG A 144 14.67 -2.15 18.25
N GLU A 145 15.72 -2.76 17.69
CA GLU A 145 15.85 -4.21 17.70
C GLU A 145 15.57 -4.72 19.11
N TRP A 146 14.45 -5.38 19.26
CA TRP A 146 14.09 -6.06 20.50
C TRP A 146 14.78 -7.42 20.46
N LEU A 147 15.62 -7.68 21.45
CA LEU A 147 16.08 -9.03 21.71
C LEU A 147 14.94 -9.73 22.44
N PRO A 148 14.43 -10.86 21.93
CA PRO A 148 13.42 -11.61 22.64
C PRO A 148 13.98 -11.96 24.01
N GLU A 149 13.40 -11.40 25.06
CA GLU A 149 13.58 -11.99 26.38
C GLU A 149 13.09 -13.43 26.27
N ALA A 150 13.96 -14.35 26.63
CA ALA A 150 13.71 -15.78 26.54
C ALA A 150 12.61 -16.25 27.52
N ASP A 151 11.77 -15.33 27.99
CA ASP A 151 10.78 -15.60 29.01
C ASP A 151 9.48 -16.14 28.42
N GLY A 152 9.39 -17.46 28.51
CA GLY A 152 8.24 -18.07 29.11
C GLY A 152 6.95 -18.17 28.30
N ILE A 153 6.97 -18.17 26.95
CA ILE A 153 5.95 -18.96 26.26
C ILE A 153 6.54 -20.36 26.08
N SER A 154 6.75 -21.06 27.21
CA SER A 154 6.76 -22.50 27.26
C SER A 154 5.38 -22.92 26.78
N GLY A 155 5.28 -23.26 25.51
CA GLY A 155 4.11 -23.91 24.96
C GLY A 155 3.96 -25.31 25.56
N ASP A 156 3.59 -25.39 26.83
CA ASP A 156 3.03 -26.57 27.45
C ASP A 156 1.50 -26.46 27.43
N GLY A 157 0.99 -26.12 26.28
CA GLY A 157 -0.43 -26.09 25.97
C GLY A 157 -0.62 -26.79 24.63
N THR A 158 -1.35 -27.83 24.65
CA THR A 158 -1.92 -28.70 23.61
C THR A 158 -2.54 -28.02 22.42
N ASP A 159 -2.20 -26.76 22.15
CA ASP A 159 -2.72 -26.01 21.01
C ASP A 159 -1.98 -26.40 19.75
N SER A 160 -2.71 -27.03 18.83
CA SER A 160 -2.23 -27.54 17.54
C SER A 160 -1.95 -26.41 16.52
N PHE A 161 -1.29 -25.32 16.96
CA PHE A 161 -0.84 -24.27 16.06
C PHE A 161 0.38 -24.74 15.25
N THR A 162 0.28 -24.61 13.93
CA THR A 162 1.42 -24.78 13.03
C THR A 162 1.81 -23.43 12.43
N VAL A 163 3.12 -23.18 12.34
CA VAL A 163 3.71 -21.95 11.78
C VAL A 163 4.49 -22.37 10.55
N GLU A 164 4.08 -21.89 9.39
CA GLU A 164 4.68 -22.31 8.12
C GLU A 164 4.65 -21.20 7.06
N GLU A 165 5.41 -21.36 5.97
CA GLU A 165 5.31 -20.48 4.81
C GLU A 165 4.03 -20.80 4.02
N PRO A 166 3.28 -19.77 3.53
CA PRO A 166 2.07 -20.02 2.76
C PRO A 166 2.41 -20.69 1.42
N SER A 167 1.59 -21.66 1.07
CA SER A 167 1.65 -22.40 -0.18
C SER A 167 0.53 -22.00 -1.14
N ALA A 168 0.56 -22.47 -2.39
CA ALA A 168 -0.47 -22.15 -3.38
C ALA A 168 -1.90 -22.53 -2.94
N PRO A 169 -2.14 -23.68 -2.27
CA PRO A 169 -3.44 -24.02 -1.68
C PRO A 169 -3.94 -23.05 -0.61
N ASP A 170 -3.04 -22.38 0.11
CA ASP A 170 -3.39 -21.48 1.22
C ASP A 170 -4.05 -20.18 0.78
N ARG A 171 -4.03 -19.87 -0.52
CA ARG A 171 -4.58 -18.62 -1.07
C ARG A 171 -6.05 -18.40 -0.68
N HIS A 172 -6.87 -19.45 -0.71
CA HIS A 172 -8.26 -19.35 -0.30
C HIS A 172 -8.41 -19.11 1.20
N GLY A 173 -7.61 -19.82 2.01
CA GLY A 173 -7.58 -19.63 3.47
C GLY A 173 -7.11 -18.23 3.87
N LEU A 174 -6.14 -17.66 3.16
CA LEU A 174 -5.71 -16.26 3.35
C LEU A 174 -6.83 -15.26 3.02
N PHE A 175 -7.60 -15.53 1.96
CA PHE A 175 -8.76 -14.70 1.64
C PHE A 175 -9.87 -14.85 2.70
N GLN A 176 -10.09 -16.05 3.25
CA GLN A 176 -11.03 -16.26 4.36
C GLN A 176 -10.57 -15.50 5.61
N LEU A 177 -9.28 -15.55 5.97
CA LEU A 177 -8.71 -14.75 7.06
C LEU A 177 -8.93 -13.25 6.83
N TYR A 178 -8.65 -12.76 5.61
CA TYR A 178 -8.94 -11.38 5.24
C TYR A 178 -10.41 -11.04 5.45
N CYS A 179 -11.35 -11.88 5.01
CA CYS A 179 -12.78 -11.65 5.18
C CYS A 179 -13.22 -11.60 6.65
N ALA A 180 -12.63 -12.45 7.50
CA ALA A 180 -12.94 -12.52 8.92
C ALA A 180 -12.33 -11.32 9.69
N ALA A 181 -11.09 -10.97 9.38
CA ALA A 181 -10.31 -9.98 10.10
C ALA A 181 -10.60 -8.54 9.68
N THR A 182 -11.20 -8.32 8.50
CA THR A 182 -11.35 -6.99 7.90
C THR A 182 -12.81 -6.52 7.97
N PRO A 183 -13.09 -5.33 8.51
CA PRO A 183 -14.43 -4.76 8.53
C PRO A 183 -15.06 -4.67 7.15
N GLN A 184 -16.38 -4.83 7.06
CA GLN A 184 -17.11 -4.82 5.79
C GLN A 184 -16.80 -3.58 4.94
N ARG A 185 -16.82 -2.39 5.53
CA ARG A 185 -16.49 -1.13 4.85
C ARG A 185 -15.13 -1.14 4.18
N VAL A 186 -14.13 -1.76 4.82
CA VAL A 186 -12.78 -1.88 4.27
C VAL A 186 -12.75 -2.86 3.11
N ARG A 187 -13.48 -3.98 3.22
CA ARG A 187 -13.60 -4.98 2.15
C ARG A 187 -14.29 -4.42 0.90
N GLU A 188 -15.31 -3.61 1.08
CA GLU A 188 -16.00 -2.92 -0.03
C GLU A 188 -15.04 -2.02 -0.81
N GLY A 189 -14.14 -1.33 -0.12
CA GLY A 189 -13.07 -0.54 -0.75
C GLY A 189 -12.00 -1.42 -1.40
N THR A 190 -11.41 -2.33 -0.63
CA THR A 190 -10.23 -3.10 -1.05
C THR A 190 -10.58 -4.21 -2.05
N GLY A 191 -11.63 -5.00 -1.78
CA GLY A 191 -12.09 -6.07 -2.64
C GLY A 191 -12.97 -7.08 -1.91
N VAL A 192 -14.14 -7.35 -2.48
CA VAL A 192 -15.12 -8.32 -1.96
C VAL A 192 -14.95 -9.71 -2.58
N THR A 193 -14.17 -9.82 -3.66
CA THR A 193 -13.81 -11.09 -4.29
C THR A 193 -12.32 -11.37 -4.13
N ILE A 194 -11.94 -12.63 -4.21
CA ILE A 194 -10.55 -13.06 -4.09
C ILE A 194 -9.64 -12.40 -5.13
N ASP A 195 -10.12 -12.20 -6.35
CA ASP A 195 -9.36 -11.54 -7.41
C ASP A 195 -9.18 -10.05 -7.13
N GLN A 196 -10.22 -9.35 -6.68
CA GLN A 196 -10.15 -7.95 -6.31
C GLN A 196 -9.20 -7.73 -5.11
N TRP A 197 -9.30 -8.59 -4.09
CA TRP A 197 -8.41 -8.57 -2.94
C TRP A 197 -6.97 -8.80 -3.36
N ARG A 198 -6.69 -9.79 -4.21
CA ARG A 198 -5.35 -10.07 -4.74
C ARG A 198 -4.79 -8.90 -5.53
N ASP A 199 -5.59 -8.34 -6.44
CA ASP A 199 -5.19 -7.19 -7.27
C ASP A 199 -4.84 -5.97 -6.42
N SER A 200 -5.49 -5.82 -5.25
CA SER A 200 -5.30 -4.71 -4.30
C SER A 200 -4.05 -4.84 -3.43
N GLN A 201 -3.38 -5.99 -3.41
CA GLN A 201 -2.16 -6.16 -2.62
C GLN A 201 -1.01 -5.32 -3.19
N GLU A 202 -0.11 -4.84 -2.33
CA GLU A 202 1.13 -4.23 -2.80
C GLU A 202 1.99 -5.27 -3.54
N PRO A 203 2.68 -4.90 -4.65
CA PRO A 203 3.52 -5.83 -5.38
C PRO A 203 4.63 -6.37 -4.48
N ALA A 204 4.78 -7.69 -4.44
CA ALA A 204 5.83 -8.33 -3.65
C ALA A 204 7.22 -7.94 -4.17
N ARG A 205 8.12 -7.58 -3.26
CA ARG A 205 9.53 -7.32 -3.55
C ARG A 205 10.37 -8.59 -3.37
N SER A 206 11.49 -8.65 -4.04
CA SER A 206 12.47 -9.71 -3.81
C SER A 206 12.89 -9.76 -2.34
N GLY A 207 12.88 -10.95 -1.75
CA GLY A 207 13.20 -11.18 -0.34
C GLY A 207 12.02 -10.98 0.63
N ARG A 208 10.80 -10.76 0.14
CA ARG A 208 9.57 -10.81 0.96
C ARG A 208 9.42 -12.20 1.55
N LYS A 209 9.17 -12.27 2.84
CA LYS A 209 8.87 -13.49 3.59
C LYS A 209 7.47 -13.40 4.16
N GLU A 210 6.72 -14.47 4.02
CA GLU A 210 5.38 -14.58 4.56
C GLU A 210 5.31 -15.80 5.49
N THR A 211 4.48 -15.71 6.52
CA THR A 211 4.24 -16.78 7.48
C THR A 211 2.75 -16.85 7.76
N VAL A 212 2.20 -18.04 7.77
CA VAL A 212 0.82 -18.32 8.20
C VAL A 212 0.82 -19.12 9.50
N ILE A 213 -0.17 -18.85 10.32
CA ILE A 213 -0.47 -19.64 11.50
C ILE A 213 -1.75 -20.38 11.24
N LYS A 214 -1.71 -21.70 11.38
CA LYS A 214 -2.88 -22.57 11.21
C LYS A 214 -3.26 -23.20 12.54
N LEU A 215 -4.56 -23.26 12.79
CA LEU A 215 -5.19 -24.02 13.87
C LEU A 215 -6.11 -25.06 13.23
N ASN A 216 -5.83 -26.35 13.46
CA ASN A 216 -6.59 -27.45 12.85
C ASN A 216 -6.72 -27.32 11.33
N GLY A 217 -5.65 -26.90 10.65
CA GLY A 217 -5.62 -26.70 9.19
C GLY A 217 -6.26 -25.41 8.67
N LYS A 218 -6.92 -24.61 9.54
CA LYS A 218 -7.49 -23.31 9.17
C LYS A 218 -6.48 -22.18 9.44
N ILE A 219 -6.30 -21.26 8.51
CA ILE A 219 -5.43 -20.09 8.70
C ILE A 219 -6.12 -19.11 9.65
N VAL A 220 -5.48 -18.85 10.79
CA VAL A 220 -5.95 -17.92 11.85
C VAL A 220 -5.03 -16.73 12.03
N GLY A 221 -3.89 -16.71 11.34
CA GLY A 221 -2.98 -15.58 11.36
C GLY A 221 -2.07 -15.55 10.12
N TRP A 222 -1.68 -14.35 9.74
CA TRP A 222 -0.73 -14.09 8.66
C TRP A 222 0.21 -12.96 9.04
N ARG A 223 1.47 -13.13 8.70
CA ARG A 223 2.52 -12.13 8.87
C ARG A 223 3.34 -12.03 7.59
N MET A 224 3.72 -10.81 7.24
CA MET A 224 4.63 -10.52 6.15
C MET A 224 5.78 -9.64 6.63
N ARG A 225 6.98 -9.90 6.13
CA ARG A 225 8.15 -9.07 6.27
C ARG A 225 8.76 -8.80 4.90
N GLU A 226 8.94 -7.53 4.56
CA GLU A 226 9.49 -7.10 3.28
C GLU A 226 10.74 -6.24 3.50
N PRO A 227 11.89 -6.57 2.86
CA PRO A 227 13.12 -5.82 3.04
C PRO A 227 13.13 -4.52 2.23
N PHE A 228 13.63 -3.46 2.87
CA PHE A 228 13.87 -2.16 2.28
C PHE A 228 15.34 -1.77 2.51
N GLY A 229 16.31 -2.52 1.91
CA GLY A 229 17.75 -2.40 2.07
C GLY A 229 18.23 -2.75 3.48
N LYS A 230 18.62 -1.77 4.33
CA LYS A 230 19.06 -2.03 5.71
C LYS A 230 17.92 -2.11 6.73
N THR A 231 16.68 -1.85 6.33
CA THR A 231 15.49 -1.91 7.17
C THR A 231 14.45 -2.83 6.54
N ALA A 232 13.38 -3.14 7.27
CA ALA A 232 12.27 -3.92 6.78
C ALA A 232 10.94 -3.35 7.25
N ALA A 233 9.88 -3.57 6.46
CA ALA A 233 8.51 -3.36 6.87
C ALA A 233 7.83 -4.70 7.17
N GLY A 234 6.96 -4.71 8.16
CA GLY A 234 6.10 -5.83 8.48
C GLY A 234 4.62 -5.47 8.43
N GLN A 235 3.81 -6.45 8.12
CA GLN A 235 2.35 -6.40 8.24
C GLN A 235 1.87 -7.67 8.95
N ILE A 236 0.82 -7.53 9.75
CA ILE A 236 0.22 -8.63 10.50
C ILE A 236 -1.29 -8.57 10.35
N VAL A 237 -1.91 -9.73 10.22
CA VAL A 237 -3.36 -9.90 10.30
C VAL A 237 -3.66 -11.10 11.19
N GLY A 238 -4.42 -10.90 12.27
CA GLY A 238 -4.91 -11.94 13.17
C GLY A 238 -6.41 -12.16 12.99
N HIS A 239 -6.87 -13.40 13.14
CA HIS A 239 -8.28 -13.72 13.14
C HIS A 239 -8.93 -13.21 14.43
N PRO A 240 -10.06 -12.47 14.37
CA PRO A 240 -10.66 -11.86 15.57
C PRO A 240 -11.14 -12.89 16.60
N ASP A 241 -11.62 -14.05 16.16
CA ASP A 241 -12.13 -15.11 17.01
C ASP A 241 -11.00 -16.03 17.57
N HIS A 242 -9.75 -15.79 17.15
CA HIS A 242 -8.57 -16.56 17.56
C HIS A 242 -7.45 -15.65 18.06
N PRO A 243 -7.69 -14.81 19.10
CA PRO A 243 -6.70 -13.89 19.63
C PRO A 243 -5.46 -14.60 20.20
N GLU A 244 -5.59 -15.87 20.59
CA GLU A 244 -4.52 -16.74 21.07
C GLU A 244 -3.44 -17.02 20.01
N ALA A 245 -3.73 -16.83 18.72
CA ALA A 245 -2.75 -16.91 17.65
C ALA A 245 -1.83 -15.68 17.56
N SER A 246 -2.27 -14.54 18.11
CA SER A 246 -1.56 -13.25 17.95
C SER A 246 -0.15 -13.25 18.56
N PRO A 247 0.15 -13.86 19.73
CA PRO A 247 1.50 -13.97 20.26
C PRO A 247 2.47 -14.70 19.31
N TYR A 248 2.01 -15.71 18.58
CA TYR A 248 2.84 -16.40 17.57
C TYR A 248 3.17 -15.53 16.37
N LEU A 249 2.26 -14.59 16.02
CA LEU A 249 2.50 -13.64 14.92
C LEU A 249 3.59 -12.62 15.25
N VAL A 250 3.70 -12.21 16.52
CA VAL A 250 4.67 -11.20 16.93
C VAL A 250 5.98 -11.78 17.47
N ARG A 251 6.02 -13.07 17.85
CA ARG A 251 7.17 -13.73 18.48
C ARG A 251 8.49 -13.56 17.74
N ASP A 252 8.50 -13.66 16.40
CA ASP A 252 9.70 -13.54 15.58
C ASP A 252 9.80 -12.16 14.90
N SER A 253 9.03 -11.18 15.38
CA SER A 253 8.95 -9.85 14.77
C SER A 253 10.14 -8.95 15.10
N CYS A 254 10.99 -9.36 16.04
CA CYS A 254 12.14 -8.59 16.54
C CYS A 254 13.13 -8.12 15.45
N GLN A 255 13.18 -8.79 14.30
CA GLN A 255 14.02 -8.39 13.17
C GLN A 255 13.36 -7.31 12.27
N THR A 256 12.14 -6.89 12.60
CA THR A 256 11.40 -5.92 11.81
C THR A 256 11.17 -4.66 12.62
N GLN A 257 11.83 -3.58 12.24
CA GLN A 257 11.81 -2.31 12.97
C GLN A 257 10.60 -1.44 12.66
N ASN A 258 9.85 -1.75 11.59
CA ASN A 258 8.72 -0.96 11.12
C ASN A 258 7.53 -1.87 10.89
N TRP A 259 6.43 -1.62 11.58
CA TRP A 259 5.18 -2.35 11.42
C TRP A 259 4.08 -1.41 10.95
N LEU A 260 3.36 -1.84 9.92
CA LEU A 260 2.20 -1.15 9.38
C LEU A 260 0.97 -1.99 9.71
N VAL A 261 0.21 -1.55 10.71
CA VAL A 261 -0.91 -2.31 11.26
C VAL A 261 -2.21 -1.53 11.07
N PRO A 262 -3.24 -2.13 10.45
CA PRO A 262 -4.54 -1.48 10.37
C PRO A 262 -5.12 -1.18 11.76
N SER A 263 -5.72 -0.02 11.96
CA SER A 263 -6.25 0.42 13.25
C SER A 263 -7.36 -0.48 13.80
N TYR A 264 -8.01 -1.25 12.94
CA TYR A 264 -9.02 -2.25 13.37
C TYR A 264 -8.41 -3.55 13.93
N GLN A 265 -7.08 -3.71 13.90
CA GLN A 265 -6.33 -4.79 14.53
C GLN A 265 -5.76 -4.36 15.90
N ALA A 266 -6.60 -3.77 16.76
CA ALA A 266 -6.17 -3.14 18.01
C ALA A 266 -5.40 -4.10 18.93
N ASN A 267 -5.79 -5.37 19.00
CA ASN A 267 -5.10 -6.39 19.78
C ASN A 267 -3.64 -6.62 19.32
N ILE A 268 -3.37 -6.51 18.01
CA ILE A 268 -2.02 -6.60 17.44
C ILE A 268 -1.22 -5.36 17.80
N VAL A 269 -1.83 -4.17 17.71
CA VAL A 269 -1.19 -2.91 18.10
C VAL A 269 -0.76 -2.97 19.57
N ASP A 270 -1.65 -3.37 20.45
CA ASP A 270 -1.37 -3.51 21.89
C ASP A 270 -0.25 -4.52 22.19
N LEU A 271 -0.21 -5.63 21.45
CA LEU A 271 0.85 -6.62 21.61
C LEU A 271 2.22 -6.08 21.16
N LEU A 272 2.26 -5.38 20.04
CA LEU A 272 3.49 -4.77 19.52
C LEU A 272 3.99 -3.66 20.45
N ASP A 273 3.08 -2.84 21.00
CA ASP A 273 3.44 -1.79 21.97
C ASP A 273 4.05 -2.37 23.25
N ARG A 274 3.46 -3.46 23.81
CA ARG A 274 4.03 -4.20 24.95
C ARG A 274 5.43 -4.76 24.67
N GLN A 275 5.76 -4.98 23.40
CA GLN A 275 7.08 -5.40 22.94
C GLN A 275 8.05 -4.24 22.67
N GLY A 276 7.68 -3.01 23.04
CA GLY A 276 8.51 -1.81 22.88
C GLY A 276 8.49 -1.20 21.47
N LEU A 277 7.48 -1.54 20.67
CA LEU A 277 7.23 -0.88 19.39
C LEU A 277 6.15 0.19 19.60
N HIS A 278 6.48 1.46 19.40
CA HIS A 278 5.58 2.57 19.67
C HIS A 278 5.04 3.20 18.41
N GLU A 279 3.82 3.73 18.47
CA GLU A 279 3.24 4.50 17.37
C GLU A 279 4.08 5.74 17.08
N THR A 280 4.57 5.84 15.85
CA THR A 280 5.38 6.98 15.39
C THR A 280 4.64 7.82 14.34
N ALA A 281 3.68 7.23 13.65
CA ALA A 281 2.85 7.92 12.68
C ALA A 281 1.53 7.17 12.46
N ARG A 282 0.53 7.90 11.97
CA ARG A 282 -0.77 7.36 11.57
C ARG A 282 -1.13 7.87 10.18
N TYR A 283 -1.64 6.98 9.34
CA TYR A 283 -1.96 7.27 7.96
C TYR A 283 -3.43 7.02 7.68
N THR A 284 -4.06 7.95 6.96
CA THR A 284 -5.39 7.74 6.38
C THR A 284 -5.23 7.01 5.06
N MET A 285 -5.89 5.86 4.96
CA MET A 285 -5.98 5.07 3.74
C MET A 285 -7.21 5.50 2.97
N LEU A 286 -6.98 6.04 1.78
CA LEU A 286 -8.01 6.59 0.91
C LEU A 286 -8.11 5.75 -0.36
N ILE A 287 -9.31 5.65 -0.90
CA ILE A 287 -9.57 4.94 -2.15
C ILE A 287 -10.55 5.73 -3.02
N LYS A 288 -10.33 5.69 -4.32
CA LYS A 288 -11.27 6.17 -5.33
C LYS A 288 -11.59 5.06 -6.32
N THR A 289 -12.88 4.79 -6.50
CA THR A 289 -13.37 3.91 -7.57
C THR A 289 -13.47 4.70 -8.86
N VAL A 290 -12.92 4.15 -9.93
CA VAL A 290 -12.92 4.75 -11.26
C VAL A 290 -13.91 4.00 -12.13
N ALA A 291 -14.85 4.72 -12.73
CA ALA A 291 -15.76 4.14 -13.72
C ALA A 291 -14.96 3.77 -14.98
N VAL A 292 -14.87 2.50 -15.29
CA VAL A 292 -14.26 2.02 -16.53
C VAL A 292 -15.38 1.78 -17.53
N PRO A 293 -15.33 2.35 -18.75
CA PRO A 293 -16.34 2.06 -19.78
C PRO A 293 -16.28 0.56 -20.10
N VAL A 294 -17.39 -0.11 -19.89
CA VAL A 294 -17.56 -1.50 -20.31
C VAL A 294 -17.52 -1.50 -21.84
N ARG A 295 -16.45 -2.03 -22.42
CA ARG A 295 -16.45 -2.34 -23.85
C ARG A 295 -17.52 -3.41 -24.06
N SER A 296 -18.67 -3.04 -24.62
CA SER A 296 -19.63 -4.01 -25.13
C SER A 296 -18.88 -4.90 -26.12
N ARG A 297 -18.80 -6.20 -25.82
CA ARG A 297 -18.43 -7.17 -26.85
C ARG A 297 -19.52 -7.04 -27.91
N GLU A 298 -19.17 -6.58 -29.08
CA GLU A 298 -20.03 -6.77 -30.25
C GLU A 298 -20.22 -8.28 -30.40
N PHE A 299 -21.41 -8.75 -30.07
CA PHE A 299 -21.81 -10.08 -30.43
C PHE A 299 -21.93 -10.07 -31.95
N SER A 300 -20.93 -10.62 -32.66
CA SER A 300 -21.11 -10.97 -34.05
C SER A 300 -22.16 -12.08 -34.09
N TYR A 301 -23.37 -11.74 -34.53
CA TYR A 301 -24.35 -12.74 -34.89
C TYR A 301 -23.74 -13.51 -36.06
N VAL A 302 -23.43 -14.79 -35.83
CA VAL A 302 -23.20 -15.73 -36.91
C VAL A 302 -24.57 -16.07 -37.41
N GLU A 303 -24.99 -15.49 -38.55
CA GLU A 303 -26.15 -15.97 -39.30
C GLU A 303 -25.83 -17.37 -39.77
N ALA A 304 -26.71 -18.33 -39.36
CA ALA A 304 -26.66 -19.72 -39.78
C ALA A 304 -27.34 -19.89 -41.15
#